data_b8435b46218132051d570f085f896bb5
#
_entry.id   b8435b46218132051d570f085f896bb5
#
_cell.length_a   1.000
_cell.length_b   1.000
_cell.length_c   1.000
_cell.angle_alpha   90.00
_cell.angle_beta   90.00
_cell.angle_gamma   90.00
#
_symmetry.space_group_name_H-M   'P 1'
#
loop_
_entity.id
_entity.type
_entity.pdbx_description
1 polymer ?
#
loop_
_entity_poly.entity_id
_entity_poly.type
_entity_poly.pdbx_seq_one_letter_code
_entity_poly.pdbx_strand_id
1 'polypeptide(L)'
;KLHCNWLQKNFKNTEYLNINLDETFSKFEDALGKNDSEHAYANSRARLRMTTLYQVAGSNHGIVVGTGNKVEDFGVGFYTKYGDGGVDISPIADCTKTQVWEMGRYLKIDQKIIDAPPTDGLWVDGRNDEDQLGMTYQELEEAMENPQSKNYEKYLKIRENNLHKMKEIPVCKF
;
A
#
# COMPACT_ATOMS: atom_id res chain seq x y z
N LYS A 1 -9.74 -0.95 13.59
CA LYS A 1 -10.71 -1.52 14.57
C LYS A 1 -12.16 -1.49 14.08
N LEU A 2 -12.69 -0.37 13.55
CA LEU A 2 -14.06 -0.29 13.01
C LEU A 2 -14.31 -1.33 11.90
N HIS A 3 -13.43 -1.41 10.91
CA HIS A 3 -13.55 -2.37 9.82
C HIS A 3 -13.46 -3.83 10.28
N CYS A 4 -12.57 -4.12 11.22
CA CYS A 4 -12.47 -5.46 11.80
C CYS A 4 -13.76 -5.88 12.51
N ASN A 5 -14.38 -4.96 13.26
CA ASN A 5 -15.68 -5.22 13.90
C ASN A 5 -16.78 -5.46 12.85
N TRP A 6 -16.76 -4.71 11.74
CA TRP A 6 -17.71 -4.91 10.65
C TRP A 6 -17.49 -6.27 9.99
N LEU A 7 -16.25 -6.67 9.71
CA LEU A 7 -15.92 -7.98 9.14
C LEU A 7 -16.40 -9.12 10.05
N GLN A 8 -16.06 -9.07 11.34
CA GLN A 8 -16.46 -10.11 12.30
C GLN A 8 -17.99 -10.22 12.47
N LYS A 9 -18.70 -9.11 12.31
CA LYS A 9 -20.17 -9.11 12.32
C LYS A 9 -20.79 -9.77 11.08
N ASN A 10 -20.16 -9.57 9.91
CA ASN A 10 -20.70 -10.03 8.62
C ASN A 10 -20.15 -11.39 8.18
N PHE A 11 -18.97 -11.76 8.66
CA PHE A 11 -18.27 -12.99 8.27
C PHE A 11 -17.80 -13.75 9.51
N LYS A 12 -18.41 -14.92 9.76
CA LYS A 12 -18.16 -15.74 10.98
C LYS A 12 -16.75 -16.35 11.05
N ASN A 13 -16.03 -16.39 9.93
CA ASN A 13 -14.70 -16.96 9.79
C ASN A 13 -13.59 -15.90 9.83
N THR A 14 -13.90 -14.72 10.38
CA THR A 14 -12.92 -13.61 10.52
C THR A 14 -12.42 -13.52 11.95
N GLU A 15 -11.11 -13.39 12.08
CA GLU A 15 -10.41 -13.14 13.33
C GLU A 15 -9.63 -11.82 13.25
N TYR A 16 -9.59 -11.07 14.34
CA TYR A 16 -8.82 -9.84 14.45
C TYR A 16 -7.59 -10.07 15.31
N LEU A 17 -6.41 -9.93 14.69
CA LEU A 17 -5.13 -9.99 15.38
C LEU A 17 -4.48 -8.61 15.37
N ASN A 18 -4.04 -8.13 16.55
CA ASN A 18 -3.30 -6.89 16.69
C ASN A 18 -1.91 -7.19 17.23
N ILE A 19 -0.88 -6.86 16.44
CA ILE A 19 0.54 -7.01 16.82
C ILE A 19 1.16 -5.63 16.81
N ASN A 20 1.61 -5.16 17.98
CA ASN A 20 2.35 -3.91 18.08
C ASN A 20 3.82 -4.16 17.73
N LEU A 21 4.35 -3.36 16.79
CA LEU A 21 5.71 -3.45 16.29
C LEU A 21 6.61 -2.28 16.74
N ASP A 22 6.11 -1.36 17.56
CA ASP A 22 6.81 -0.12 17.91
C ASP A 22 8.15 -0.41 18.61
N GLU A 23 8.16 -1.28 19.62
CA GLU A 23 9.39 -1.66 20.31
C GLU A 23 10.36 -2.40 19.38
N THR A 24 9.86 -3.30 18.54
CA THR A 24 10.67 -4.04 17.57
C THR A 24 11.33 -3.08 16.58
N PHE A 25 10.57 -2.09 16.09
CA PHE A 25 11.10 -1.11 15.16
C PHE A 25 12.12 -0.18 15.84
N SER A 26 11.87 0.24 17.08
CA SER A 26 12.84 1.03 17.86
C SER A 26 14.18 0.29 18.04
N LYS A 27 14.14 -1.01 18.32
CA LYS A 27 15.38 -1.84 18.40
C LYS A 27 16.08 -1.97 17.06
N PHE A 28 15.33 -2.01 15.97
CA PHE A 28 15.90 -2.00 14.63
C PHE A 28 16.59 -0.65 14.32
N GLU A 29 15.99 0.46 14.68
CA GLU A 29 16.60 1.80 14.56
C GLU A 29 17.88 1.90 15.39
N ASP A 30 17.84 1.45 16.64
CA ASP A 30 19.03 1.42 17.53
C ASP A 30 20.19 0.62 16.92
N ALA A 31 19.90 -0.54 16.31
CA ALA A 31 20.90 -1.41 15.71
C ALA A 31 21.56 -0.80 14.45
N LEU A 32 20.83 0.02 13.70
CA LEU A 32 21.37 0.72 12.52
C LEU A 32 22.18 1.96 12.88
N GLY A 33 22.03 2.50 14.08
CA GLY A 33 22.59 3.78 14.47
C GLY A 33 21.88 4.96 13.78
N LYS A 34 22.52 6.13 13.82
CA LYS A 34 21.94 7.32 13.19
C LYS A 34 21.82 7.15 11.68
N ASN A 35 20.60 7.31 11.19
CA ASN A 35 20.28 7.37 9.77
C ASN A 35 19.31 8.52 9.55
N ASP A 36 19.69 9.50 8.74
CA ASP A 36 18.94 10.74 8.53
C ASP A 36 17.84 10.60 7.46
N SER A 37 17.65 9.40 6.88
CA SER A 37 16.65 9.18 5.83
C SER A 37 15.33 8.65 6.40
N GLU A 38 14.41 9.56 6.68
CA GLU A 38 13.01 9.19 7.05
C GLU A 38 12.35 8.27 6.02
N HIS A 39 12.61 8.52 4.72
CA HIS A 39 12.10 7.68 3.64
C HIS A 39 12.61 6.23 3.73
N ALA A 40 13.89 6.03 4.07
CA ALA A 40 14.44 4.70 4.28
C ALA A 40 13.76 4.00 5.47
N TYR A 41 13.52 4.72 6.55
CA TYR A 41 12.79 4.19 7.71
C TYR A 41 11.33 3.87 7.40
N ALA A 42 10.61 4.71 6.63
CA ALA A 42 9.25 4.42 6.16
C ALA A 42 9.21 3.08 5.39
N ASN A 43 10.12 2.89 4.44
CA ASN A 43 10.25 1.62 3.72
C ASN A 43 10.59 0.43 4.64
N SER A 44 11.41 0.65 5.67
CA SER A 44 11.75 -0.39 6.64
C SER A 44 10.55 -0.77 7.52
N ARG A 45 9.71 0.19 7.90
CA ARG A 45 8.43 -0.08 8.60
C ARG A 45 7.49 -0.91 7.74
N ALA A 46 7.33 -0.59 6.46
CA ALA A 46 6.52 -1.38 5.53
C ALA A 46 7.04 -2.83 5.41
N ARG A 47 8.36 -3.02 5.31
CA ARG A 47 8.97 -4.36 5.25
C ARG A 47 8.82 -5.15 6.54
N LEU A 48 8.93 -4.52 7.70
CA LEU A 48 8.68 -5.17 8.99
C LEU A 48 7.23 -5.63 9.11
N ARG A 49 6.27 -4.81 8.67
CA ARG A 49 4.85 -5.20 8.59
C ARG A 49 4.67 -6.40 7.68
N MET A 50 5.26 -6.41 6.49
CA MET A 50 5.22 -7.53 5.54
C MET A 50 5.77 -8.81 6.17
N THR A 51 6.95 -8.77 6.78
CA THR A 51 7.56 -9.92 7.46
C THR A 51 6.64 -10.48 8.54
N THR A 52 5.97 -9.61 9.30
CA THR A 52 5.02 -10.01 10.34
C THR A 52 3.79 -10.69 9.75
N LEU A 53 3.23 -10.16 8.64
CA LEU A 53 2.10 -10.75 7.94
C LEU A 53 2.44 -12.16 7.43
N TYR A 54 3.60 -12.34 6.81
CA TYR A 54 4.06 -13.63 6.32
C TYR A 54 4.34 -14.62 7.46
N GLN A 55 4.86 -14.15 8.61
CA GLN A 55 5.02 -15.01 9.79
C GLN A 55 3.66 -15.53 10.30
N VAL A 56 2.66 -14.65 10.38
CA VAL A 56 1.30 -15.03 10.79
C VAL A 56 0.68 -15.97 9.76
N ALA A 57 0.74 -15.64 8.49
CA ALA A 57 0.18 -16.46 7.41
C ALA A 57 0.83 -17.87 7.40
N GLY A 58 2.15 -17.95 7.43
CA GLY A 58 2.86 -19.23 7.44
C GLY A 58 2.56 -20.09 8.65
N SER A 59 2.39 -19.48 9.84
CA SER A 59 2.02 -20.19 11.07
C SER A 59 0.60 -20.76 11.02
N ASN A 60 -0.26 -20.24 10.15
CA ASN A 60 -1.65 -20.64 9.99
C ASN A 60 -1.94 -21.35 8.65
N HIS A 61 -0.91 -21.78 7.93
CA HIS A 61 -1.03 -22.37 6.58
C HIS A 61 -1.82 -21.49 5.61
N GLY A 62 -1.68 -20.17 5.74
CA GLY A 62 -2.37 -19.15 4.97
C GLY A 62 -1.45 -18.43 3.98
N ILE A 63 -2.04 -17.48 3.26
CA ILE A 63 -1.37 -16.59 2.31
C ILE A 63 -1.60 -15.14 2.69
N VAL A 64 -0.75 -14.24 2.19
CA VAL A 64 -0.88 -12.79 2.35
C VAL A 64 -1.66 -12.23 1.17
N VAL A 65 -2.76 -11.53 1.46
CA VAL A 65 -3.62 -10.87 0.47
C VAL A 65 -3.26 -9.39 0.39
N GLY A 66 -2.85 -8.93 -0.80
CA GLY A 66 -2.55 -7.53 -1.07
C GLY A 66 -3.80 -6.66 -1.20
N THR A 67 -3.64 -5.39 -0.90
CA THR A 67 -4.68 -4.37 -0.96
C THR A 67 -4.33 -3.22 -1.92
N GLY A 68 -3.22 -3.32 -2.64
CA GLY A 68 -2.82 -2.38 -3.67
C GLY A 68 -3.80 -2.38 -4.84
N ASN A 69 -4.04 -1.21 -5.41
CA ASN A 69 -4.93 -1.02 -6.55
C ASN A 69 -4.14 -0.67 -7.83
N LYS A 70 -4.85 -0.60 -8.95
CA LYS A 70 -4.25 -0.34 -10.26
C LYS A 70 -3.46 0.96 -10.32
N VAL A 71 -3.95 2.03 -9.69
CA VAL A 71 -3.31 3.35 -9.71
C VAL A 71 -2.02 3.34 -8.91
N GLU A 72 -2.07 2.83 -7.68
CA GLU A 72 -0.95 2.79 -6.75
C GLU A 72 0.15 1.85 -7.26
N ASP A 73 -0.17 0.58 -7.48
CA ASP A 73 0.82 -0.45 -7.75
C ASP A 73 1.33 -0.40 -9.20
N PHE A 74 0.43 -0.34 -10.17
CA PHE A 74 0.78 -0.48 -11.59
C PHE A 74 0.75 0.84 -12.35
N GLY A 75 0.10 1.86 -11.83
CA GLY A 75 0.12 3.22 -12.35
C GLY A 75 1.43 3.92 -12.01
N VAL A 76 1.62 4.27 -10.77
CA VAL A 76 2.73 5.11 -10.29
C VAL A 76 3.80 4.37 -9.49
N GLY A 77 3.57 3.12 -9.09
CA GLY A 77 4.49 2.35 -8.24
C GLY A 77 4.63 2.95 -6.84
N PHE A 78 3.51 3.43 -6.28
CA PHE A 78 3.43 4.01 -4.95
C PHE A 78 3.27 2.93 -3.89
N TYR A 79 4.31 2.18 -3.69
CA TYR A 79 4.42 1.13 -2.67
C TYR A 79 5.90 0.85 -2.34
N THR A 80 6.15 0.18 -1.25
CA THR A 80 7.47 -0.32 -0.91
C THR A 80 7.69 -1.69 -1.51
N LYS A 81 8.67 -1.81 -2.40
CA LYS A 81 9.09 -3.13 -2.93
C LYS A 81 9.51 -4.03 -1.77
N TYR A 82 8.89 -5.22 -1.68
CA TYR A 82 9.05 -6.15 -0.56
C TYR A 82 8.56 -5.62 0.79
N GLY A 83 7.70 -4.61 0.79
CA GLY A 83 6.91 -4.17 1.92
C GLY A 83 5.45 -4.49 1.66
N ASP A 84 4.61 -3.48 1.54
CA ASP A 84 3.21 -3.60 1.13
C ASP A 84 3.01 -4.20 -0.27
N GLY A 85 4.00 -4.07 -1.17
CA GLY A 85 4.03 -4.80 -2.45
C GLY A 85 4.45 -6.28 -2.35
N GLY A 86 4.84 -6.76 -1.17
CA GLY A 86 5.19 -8.16 -0.92
C GLY A 86 3.97 -8.97 -0.48
N VAL A 87 3.26 -9.57 -1.43
CA VAL A 87 2.01 -10.30 -1.20
C VAL A 87 1.94 -11.54 -2.09
N ASP A 88 1.08 -12.50 -1.74
CA ASP A 88 0.88 -13.72 -2.54
C ASP A 88 -0.16 -13.54 -3.63
N ILE A 89 -1.21 -12.74 -3.37
CA ILE A 89 -2.26 -12.40 -4.33
C ILE A 89 -2.69 -10.94 -4.19
N SER A 90 -3.14 -10.34 -5.28
CA SER A 90 -3.60 -8.94 -5.34
C SER A 90 -5.00 -8.85 -6.00
N PRO A 91 -6.09 -9.13 -5.27
CA PRO A 91 -7.44 -9.27 -5.85
C PRO A 91 -8.00 -8.00 -6.49
N ILE A 92 -7.57 -6.82 -6.06
CA ILE A 92 -8.04 -5.52 -6.54
C ILE A 92 -7.00 -4.76 -7.38
N ALA A 93 -5.93 -5.43 -7.78
CA ALA A 93 -4.81 -4.81 -8.50
C ALA A 93 -5.20 -4.22 -9.86
N ASP A 94 -6.26 -4.70 -10.50
CA ASP A 94 -6.77 -4.14 -11.77
C ASP A 94 -7.94 -3.15 -11.59
N CYS A 95 -8.33 -2.86 -10.35
CA CYS A 95 -9.33 -1.86 -10.03
C CYS A 95 -8.68 -0.50 -9.81
N THR A 96 -9.27 0.58 -10.36
CA THR A 96 -8.83 1.93 -10.03
C THR A 96 -9.25 2.30 -8.59
N LYS A 97 -8.69 3.36 -8.02
CA LYS A 97 -9.05 3.81 -6.67
C LYS A 97 -10.52 4.19 -6.57
N THR A 98 -11.04 4.88 -7.59
CA THR A 98 -12.45 5.26 -7.65
C THR A 98 -13.36 4.03 -7.70
N GLN A 99 -13.00 3.00 -8.44
CA GLN A 99 -13.72 1.72 -8.47
C GLN A 99 -13.67 1.00 -7.10
N VAL A 100 -12.55 1.06 -6.39
CA VAL A 100 -12.44 0.49 -5.03
C VAL A 100 -13.40 1.21 -4.07
N TRP A 101 -13.50 2.53 -4.14
CA TRP A 101 -14.48 3.29 -3.34
C TRP A 101 -15.94 2.94 -3.72
N GLU A 102 -16.25 2.77 -5.00
CA GLU A 102 -17.57 2.33 -5.46
C GLU A 102 -17.93 0.94 -4.94
N MET A 103 -17.01 -0.01 -5.02
CA MET A 103 -17.18 -1.34 -4.42
C MET A 103 -17.42 -1.26 -2.91
N GLY A 104 -16.67 -0.41 -2.21
CA GLY A 104 -16.86 -0.18 -0.77
C GLY A 104 -18.27 0.32 -0.44
N ARG A 105 -18.81 1.26 -1.22
CA ARG A 105 -20.19 1.76 -1.08
C ARG A 105 -21.21 0.67 -1.38
N TYR A 106 -21.00 -0.11 -2.45
CA TYR A 106 -21.88 -1.22 -2.82
C TYR A 106 -21.93 -2.30 -1.72
N LEU A 107 -20.78 -2.62 -1.13
CA LEU A 107 -20.65 -3.58 -0.02
C LEU A 107 -21.11 -3.01 1.32
N LYS A 108 -21.55 -1.75 1.38
CA LYS A 108 -21.99 -1.06 2.59
C LYS A 108 -20.91 -1.04 3.68
N ILE A 109 -19.66 -0.85 3.27
CA ILE A 109 -18.55 -0.57 4.20
C ILE A 109 -18.88 0.73 4.95
N ASP A 110 -18.47 0.82 6.22
CA ASP A 110 -18.71 2.01 7.04
C ASP A 110 -18.22 3.28 6.32
N GLN A 111 -19.12 4.29 6.23
CA GLN A 111 -18.83 5.52 5.49
C GLN A 111 -17.57 6.22 6.00
N LYS A 112 -17.27 6.14 7.30
CA LYS A 112 -16.04 6.70 7.89
C LYS A 112 -14.75 6.07 7.33
N ILE A 113 -14.84 4.83 6.83
CA ILE A 113 -13.69 4.15 6.21
C ILE A 113 -13.57 4.62 4.76
N ILE A 114 -14.69 4.75 4.05
CA ILE A 114 -14.72 5.20 2.65
C ILE A 114 -14.24 6.65 2.52
N ASP A 115 -14.65 7.51 3.47
CA ASP A 115 -14.31 8.94 3.48
C ASP A 115 -12.96 9.24 4.15
N ALA A 116 -12.29 8.24 4.73
CA ALA A 116 -10.99 8.44 5.34
C ALA A 116 -9.96 8.83 4.27
N PRO A 117 -9.16 9.89 4.49
CA PRO A 117 -8.07 10.22 3.60
C PRO A 117 -7.13 9.01 3.43
N PRO A 118 -6.77 8.64 2.20
CA PRO A 118 -5.83 7.54 1.99
C PRO A 118 -4.46 7.90 2.55
N THR A 119 -3.93 7.03 3.40
CA THR A 119 -2.60 7.21 4.01
C THR A 119 -1.92 5.86 4.23
N ASP A 120 -0.62 5.80 3.99
CA ASP A 120 0.22 4.64 4.25
C ASP A 120 0.53 4.45 5.76
N GLY A 121 0.35 5.51 6.56
CA GLY A 121 0.63 5.49 8.00
C GLY A 121 2.10 5.21 8.33
N LEU A 122 3.02 5.61 7.46
CA LEU A 122 4.46 5.43 7.63
C LEU A 122 5.19 6.69 8.10
N TRP A 123 4.50 7.84 8.05
CA TRP A 123 5.07 9.16 8.32
C TRP A 123 4.57 9.75 9.64
N VAL A 124 5.46 10.43 10.34
CA VAL A 124 5.14 11.05 11.63
C VAL A 124 4.18 12.24 11.49
N ASP A 125 4.27 12.97 10.37
CA ASP A 125 3.46 14.15 10.08
C ASP A 125 2.04 13.82 9.58
N GLY A 126 1.74 12.54 9.34
CA GLY A 126 0.40 12.08 8.95
C GLY A 126 -0.03 12.50 7.54
N ARG A 127 0.92 12.85 6.66
CA ARG A 127 0.65 13.18 5.24
C ARG A 127 -0.14 12.08 4.56
N ASN A 128 -1.05 12.47 3.67
CA ASN A 128 -1.82 11.53 2.85
C ASN A 128 -1.10 11.19 1.53
N ASP A 129 -1.65 10.24 0.80
CA ASP A 129 -1.07 9.75 -0.45
C ASP A 129 -1.09 10.82 -1.55
N GLU A 130 -2.18 11.60 -1.66
CA GLU A 130 -2.30 12.68 -2.65
C GLU A 130 -1.30 13.82 -2.39
N ASP A 131 -1.00 14.12 -1.12
CA ASP A 131 0.06 15.07 -0.76
C ASP A 131 1.43 14.58 -1.24
N GLN A 132 1.71 13.29 -1.09
CA GLN A 132 2.98 12.68 -1.51
C GLN A 132 3.11 12.61 -3.03
N LEU A 133 2.03 12.27 -3.73
CA LEU A 133 1.99 12.17 -5.19
C LEU A 133 1.83 13.55 -5.85
N GLY A 134 1.25 14.51 -5.12
CA GLY A 134 0.94 15.85 -5.60
C GLY A 134 -0.13 15.86 -6.71
N MET A 135 -0.96 14.85 -6.76
CA MET A 135 -2.12 14.68 -7.65
C MET A 135 -3.20 13.90 -6.91
N THR A 136 -4.46 14.21 -7.21
CA THR A 136 -5.59 13.41 -6.75
C THR A 136 -5.65 12.06 -7.48
N TYR A 137 -6.36 11.09 -6.92
CA TYR A 137 -6.53 9.80 -7.59
C TYR A 137 -7.27 9.94 -8.93
N GLN A 138 -8.25 10.83 -9.03
CA GLN A 138 -8.96 11.11 -10.27
C GLN A 138 -8.02 11.69 -11.35
N GLU A 139 -7.12 12.60 -10.97
CA GLU A 139 -6.13 13.16 -11.89
C GLU A 139 -5.12 12.09 -12.34
N LEU A 140 -4.75 11.16 -11.46
CA LEU A 140 -3.88 10.03 -11.81
C LEU A 140 -4.58 9.07 -12.77
N GLU A 141 -5.83 8.69 -12.50
CA GLU A 141 -6.64 7.82 -13.35
C GLU A 141 -6.82 8.43 -14.74
N GLU A 142 -7.15 9.72 -14.82
CA GLU A 142 -7.24 10.45 -16.10
C GLU A 142 -5.89 10.43 -16.83
N ALA A 143 -4.79 10.71 -16.14
CA ALA A 143 -3.47 10.73 -16.77
C ALA A 143 -3.00 9.34 -17.24
N MET A 144 -3.43 8.27 -16.58
CA MET A 144 -3.13 6.90 -16.99
C MET A 144 -3.82 6.52 -18.31
N GLU A 145 -5.02 7.05 -18.56
CA GLU A 145 -5.85 6.70 -19.71
C GLU A 145 -5.71 7.70 -20.87
N ASN A 146 -5.37 8.95 -20.57
CA ASN A 146 -5.34 10.02 -21.55
C ASN A 146 -3.98 10.71 -21.67
N PRO A 147 -3.18 10.40 -22.71
CA PRO A 147 -1.91 11.07 -22.97
C PRO A 147 -2.01 12.59 -23.23
N GLN A 148 -3.22 13.12 -23.45
CA GLN A 148 -3.46 14.57 -23.62
C GLN A 148 -3.83 15.25 -22.29
N SER A 149 -3.92 14.52 -21.18
CA SER A 149 -4.15 15.10 -19.85
C SER A 149 -3.02 16.08 -19.49
N LYS A 150 -3.40 17.20 -18.89
CA LYS A 150 -2.44 18.18 -18.34
C LYS A 150 -1.47 17.59 -17.31
N ASN A 151 -1.86 16.46 -16.70
CA ASN A 151 -1.08 15.76 -15.66
C ASN A 151 -0.22 14.62 -16.21
N TYR A 152 -0.31 14.31 -17.52
CA TYR A 152 0.33 13.14 -18.12
C TYR A 152 1.85 13.09 -17.92
N GLU A 153 2.55 14.20 -18.19
CA GLU A 153 4.00 14.29 -18.02
C GLU A 153 4.42 14.09 -16.54
N LYS A 154 3.65 14.66 -15.61
CA LYS A 154 3.90 14.48 -14.17
C LYS A 154 3.69 13.03 -13.74
N TYR A 155 2.63 12.40 -14.20
CA TYR A 155 2.36 10.99 -14.00
C TYR A 155 3.51 10.12 -14.54
N LEU A 156 3.93 10.33 -15.78
CA LEU A 156 5.04 9.58 -16.39
C LEU A 156 6.31 9.67 -15.57
N LYS A 157 6.68 10.88 -15.13
CA LYS A 157 7.87 11.07 -14.30
C LYS A 157 7.83 10.27 -13.00
N ILE A 158 6.70 10.23 -12.31
CA ILE A 158 6.54 9.43 -11.09
C ILE A 158 6.67 7.94 -11.44
N ARG A 159 5.96 7.49 -12.47
CA ARG A 159 5.98 6.11 -12.93
C ARG A 159 7.40 5.64 -13.31
N GLU A 160 8.14 6.42 -14.07
CA GLU A 160 9.50 6.09 -14.52
C GLU A 160 10.45 5.92 -13.33
N ASN A 161 10.39 6.78 -12.34
CA ASN A 161 11.20 6.69 -11.13
C ASN A 161 10.92 5.40 -10.35
N ASN A 162 9.71 4.88 -10.43
CA ASN A 162 9.25 3.68 -9.71
C ASN A 162 9.20 2.41 -10.57
N LEU A 163 9.50 2.50 -11.85
CA LEU A 163 9.32 1.41 -12.80
C LEU A 163 10.06 0.12 -12.41
N HIS A 164 11.19 0.26 -11.74
CA HIS A 164 11.99 -0.86 -11.21
C HIS A 164 11.25 -1.72 -10.18
N LYS A 165 10.20 -1.17 -9.55
CA LYS A 165 9.36 -1.93 -8.60
C LYS A 165 8.37 -2.84 -9.31
N MET A 166 7.88 -2.41 -10.48
CA MET A 166 6.82 -3.06 -11.26
C MET A 166 7.35 -4.07 -12.29
N LYS A 167 8.64 -3.96 -12.65
CA LYS A 167 9.29 -4.88 -13.59
C LYS A 167 9.84 -6.12 -12.89
N GLU A 168 9.99 -7.18 -13.66
CA GLU A 168 10.71 -8.36 -13.21
C GLU A 168 12.13 -7.99 -12.75
N ILE A 169 12.64 -8.77 -11.81
CA ILE A 169 14.01 -8.59 -11.32
C ILE A 169 14.98 -8.87 -12.47
N PRO A 170 15.90 -7.94 -12.79
CA PRO A 170 16.88 -8.18 -13.82
C PRO A 170 17.78 -9.39 -13.48
N VAL A 171 17.89 -10.33 -14.39
CA VAL A 171 18.71 -11.52 -14.24
C VAL A 171 19.83 -11.48 -15.26
N CYS A 172 21.07 -11.67 -14.81
CA CYS A 172 22.19 -11.85 -15.70
C CYS A 172 22.04 -13.19 -16.45
N LYS A 173 22.11 -13.14 -17.77
CA LYS A 173 22.09 -14.34 -18.63
C LYS A 173 23.45 -14.48 -19.26
N PHE A 174 23.97 -15.71 -19.25
CA PHE A 174 25.21 -16.11 -19.90
C PHE A 174 24.93 -16.82 -21.20
#